data_65ee79fcf7fb3e9d0e5bd2d26150e08c
#
_entry.id   65ee79fcf7fb3e9d0e5bd2d26150e08c
#
_cell.length_a   1.000
_cell.length_b   1.000
_cell.length_c   1.000
_cell.angle_alpha   90.00
_cell.angle_beta   90.00
_cell.angle_gamma   90.00
#
_symmetry.space_group_name_H-M   'P 1'
#
loop_
_entity.id
_entity.type
_entity.pdbx_description
1 polymer ?
#
loop_
_entity_poly.entity_id
_entity_poly.type
_entity_poly.pdbx_seq_one_letter_code
_entity_poly.pdbx_strand_id
1 'polypeptide(L)'
;MSRFTRRKFLQASGAGLAGILATHQAPSFAQQSTVHWIKWNDFVPASDELLRKQMLPEAMKAIGAKITLETVNGNDLQPRVTSAIQSGSGPDVFMLFNNHPHIYGASAVDVSDVAEAIGKAQGGYYNVAKANTQDGKKTLSVPWAVIGAMTSYRKSWFEEVGYNEFPKTWQEYHDAGKKLKAKGRPLGQTLGHTFGDAPTFSYPYLWSWGGKEVDEKGKVVLDSKETLESVKFMQAFWKDSFDEGGLAWDDTNNNRAFLSGTISATLNGASIYIETLRKPDQYKTEKDRPMKEDIRHSPLPRGPKGQFGFHLFQSHMVMQYSKNQKAAKEFLKWIHTPANYEKWFVSQKGYSTPPAAMWEKHKMWDEDPVMAPFKIAGKLGLSPGYAGPPNRKSAEVLTKYIVTDMYAKAVQGMSPQEAVKWAAGEVQKIYSGA
;
A
#
# COMPACT_ATOMS: atom_id res chain seq x y z
N MET A 1 53.68 -36.35 -34.34
CA MET A 1 52.66 -36.16 -33.28
C MET A 1 53.34 -36.35 -31.93
N SER A 2 53.67 -35.29 -31.22
CA SER A 2 54.39 -35.34 -29.92
C SER A 2 53.38 -35.66 -28.83
N ARG A 3 53.59 -36.82 -28.15
CA ARG A 3 52.76 -37.24 -27.03
C ARG A 3 53.01 -36.32 -25.83
N PHE A 4 52.00 -35.55 -25.41
CA PHE A 4 51.98 -34.84 -24.16
C PHE A 4 52.01 -35.87 -22.99
N THR A 5 53.10 -35.94 -22.25
CA THR A 5 53.21 -36.85 -21.10
C THR A 5 52.55 -36.21 -19.87
N ARG A 6 51.95 -37.06 -18.99
CA ARG A 6 51.31 -36.66 -17.68
C ARG A 6 52.24 -35.72 -16.86
N ARG A 7 53.56 -35.90 -16.96
CA ARG A 7 54.54 -35.09 -16.25
C ARG A 7 54.57 -33.61 -16.76
N LYS A 8 54.44 -33.41 -18.12
CA LYS A 8 54.36 -32.05 -18.68
C LYS A 8 53.05 -31.35 -18.36
N PHE A 9 51.95 -32.11 -18.27
CA PHE A 9 50.64 -31.56 -17.82
C PHE A 9 50.69 -31.10 -16.36
N LEU A 10 51.24 -31.88 -15.44
CA LEU A 10 51.42 -31.54 -14.02
C LEU A 10 52.38 -30.36 -13.81
N GLN A 11 53.44 -30.23 -14.62
CA GLN A 11 54.36 -29.09 -14.57
C GLN A 11 53.71 -27.80 -15.08
N ALA A 12 52.88 -27.85 -16.13
CA ALA A 12 52.16 -26.71 -16.61
C ALA A 12 51.04 -26.27 -15.64
N SER A 13 50.37 -27.23 -15.01
CA SER A 13 49.35 -26.94 -13.99
C SER A 13 49.96 -26.37 -12.68
N GLY A 14 51.14 -26.84 -12.28
CA GLY A 14 51.84 -26.33 -11.11
C GLY A 14 52.39 -24.92 -11.31
N ALA A 15 52.86 -24.56 -12.49
CA ALA A 15 53.29 -23.21 -12.81
C ALA A 15 52.15 -22.19 -12.82
N GLY A 16 50.93 -22.61 -13.26
CA GLY A 16 49.71 -21.80 -13.20
C GLY A 16 49.27 -21.52 -11.74
N LEU A 17 49.32 -22.52 -10.86
CA LEU A 17 48.97 -22.36 -9.45
C LEU A 17 50.00 -21.50 -8.71
N ALA A 18 51.33 -21.68 -8.99
CA ALA A 18 52.39 -20.90 -8.39
C ALA A 18 52.32 -19.41 -8.81
N GLY A 19 51.92 -19.12 -10.04
CA GLY A 19 51.67 -17.75 -10.51
C GLY A 19 50.52 -17.07 -9.77
N ILE A 20 49.44 -17.79 -9.50
CA ILE A 20 48.27 -17.27 -8.71
C ILE A 20 48.64 -17.03 -7.26
N LEU A 21 49.47 -17.92 -6.65
CA LEU A 21 49.94 -17.77 -5.27
C LEU A 21 51.00 -16.64 -5.11
N ALA A 22 51.78 -16.37 -6.14
CA ALA A 22 52.81 -15.32 -6.15
C ALA A 22 52.22 -13.90 -6.31
N THR A 23 51.08 -13.77 -6.91
CA THR A 23 50.43 -12.47 -7.11
C THR A 23 49.47 -12.09 -6.00
N HIS A 24 49.21 -12.99 -5.02
CA HIS A 24 48.13 -12.82 -4.00
C HIS A 24 46.79 -12.40 -4.56
N GLN A 25 46.60 -12.51 -5.87
CA GLN A 25 45.35 -12.24 -6.57
C GLN A 25 44.76 -13.56 -7.03
N ALA A 26 43.90 -14.15 -6.20
CA ALA A 26 42.96 -15.14 -6.72
C ALA A 26 42.17 -14.49 -7.85
N PRO A 27 41.92 -15.20 -8.99
CA PRO A 27 40.98 -14.69 -9.95
C PRO A 27 39.67 -14.43 -9.24
N SER A 28 39.38 -13.18 -8.96
CA SER A 28 38.07 -12.79 -8.50
C SER A 28 37.13 -13.06 -9.66
N PHE A 29 36.53 -14.23 -9.70
CA PHE A 29 35.23 -14.34 -10.35
C PHE A 29 34.36 -13.35 -9.56
N ALA A 30 34.21 -12.16 -10.07
CA ALA A 30 33.30 -11.19 -9.50
C ALA A 30 31.93 -11.88 -9.46
N GLN A 31 31.59 -12.41 -8.28
CA GLN A 31 30.30 -13.09 -8.11
C GLN A 31 29.25 -12.05 -8.46
N GLN A 32 28.52 -12.29 -9.53
CA GLN A 32 27.50 -11.35 -9.99
C GLN A 32 26.56 -11.07 -8.83
N SER A 33 26.48 -9.81 -8.42
CA SER A 33 25.58 -9.39 -7.34
C SER A 33 24.18 -9.87 -7.64
N THR A 34 23.51 -10.46 -6.64
CA THR A 34 22.11 -10.91 -6.76
C THR A 34 21.27 -10.10 -5.80
N VAL A 35 20.35 -9.32 -6.31
CA VAL A 35 19.37 -8.56 -5.51
C VAL A 35 18.10 -9.38 -5.37
N HIS A 36 17.74 -9.74 -4.16
CA HIS A 36 16.45 -10.36 -3.85
C HIS A 36 15.46 -9.28 -3.45
N TRP A 37 14.45 -9.06 -4.28
CA TRP A 37 13.36 -8.12 -4.07
C TRP A 37 12.09 -8.88 -3.71
N ILE A 38 11.46 -8.52 -2.58
CA ILE A 38 10.15 -9.03 -2.16
C ILE A 38 9.12 -7.90 -2.18
N LYS A 39 7.96 -8.18 -2.76
CA LYS A 39 6.79 -7.28 -2.78
C LYS A 39 5.50 -8.08 -2.60
N TRP A 40 4.40 -7.39 -2.36
CA TRP A 40 3.11 -8.03 -2.41
C TRP A 40 2.75 -8.47 -3.83
N ASN A 41 1.89 -9.50 -3.95
CA ASN A 41 1.28 -9.87 -5.23
C ASN A 41 0.21 -8.83 -5.59
N ASP A 42 0.35 -8.22 -6.75
CA ASP A 42 -0.48 -7.10 -7.18
C ASP A 42 -1.92 -7.53 -7.51
N PHE A 43 -2.92 -6.68 -7.18
CA PHE A 43 -4.30 -6.91 -7.60
C PHE A 43 -4.54 -6.57 -9.07
N VAL A 44 -3.55 -6.02 -9.75
CA VAL A 44 -3.48 -5.87 -11.21
C VAL A 44 -2.41 -6.82 -11.75
N PRO A 45 -2.71 -8.11 -12.00
CA PRO A 45 -1.71 -9.13 -12.34
C PRO A 45 -0.84 -8.80 -13.55
N ALA A 46 -1.35 -7.98 -14.48
CA ALA A 46 -0.60 -7.53 -15.66
C ALA A 46 0.68 -6.76 -15.30
N SER A 47 0.69 -6.06 -14.16
CA SER A 47 1.88 -5.33 -13.70
C SER A 47 2.98 -6.26 -13.20
N ASP A 48 2.63 -7.32 -12.47
CA ASP A 48 3.60 -8.33 -12.02
C ASP A 48 4.14 -9.14 -13.20
N GLU A 49 3.31 -9.39 -14.20
CA GLU A 49 3.73 -10.04 -15.44
C GLU A 49 4.70 -9.17 -16.23
N LEU A 50 4.42 -7.87 -16.39
CA LEU A 50 5.31 -6.90 -17.01
C LEU A 50 6.67 -6.83 -16.29
N LEU A 51 6.66 -6.76 -14.95
CA LEU A 51 7.88 -6.80 -14.15
C LEU A 51 8.72 -8.03 -14.48
N ARG A 52 8.13 -9.23 -14.38
CA ARG A 52 8.85 -10.50 -14.56
C ARG A 52 9.34 -10.73 -15.98
N LYS A 53 8.49 -10.48 -16.99
CA LYS A 53 8.78 -10.84 -18.39
C LYS A 53 9.61 -9.80 -19.13
N GLN A 54 9.52 -8.53 -18.76
CA GLN A 54 10.18 -7.44 -19.47
C GLN A 54 11.11 -6.62 -18.59
N MET A 55 10.61 -5.98 -17.53
CA MET A 55 11.37 -4.95 -16.83
C MET A 55 12.57 -5.52 -16.07
N LEU A 56 12.43 -6.68 -15.41
CA LEU A 56 13.55 -7.29 -14.69
C LEU A 56 14.67 -7.78 -15.63
N PRO A 57 14.41 -8.45 -16.75
CA PRO A 57 15.45 -8.73 -17.76
C PRO A 57 16.16 -7.48 -18.25
N GLU A 58 15.43 -6.40 -18.54
CA GLU A 58 16.03 -5.11 -18.97
C GLU A 58 16.90 -4.51 -17.85
N ALA A 59 16.42 -4.53 -16.58
CA ALA A 59 17.15 -4.04 -15.42
C ALA A 59 18.45 -4.82 -15.20
N MET A 60 18.37 -6.16 -15.21
CA MET A 60 19.56 -7.03 -15.04
C MET A 60 20.64 -6.74 -16.07
N LYS A 61 20.25 -6.51 -17.32
CA LYS A 61 21.19 -6.12 -18.40
C LYS A 61 21.78 -4.73 -18.15
N ALA A 62 20.97 -3.78 -17.69
CA ALA A 62 21.39 -2.38 -17.52
C ALA A 62 22.33 -2.20 -16.31
N ILE A 63 22.07 -2.89 -15.20
CA ILE A 63 22.85 -2.71 -13.95
C ILE A 63 23.94 -3.78 -13.75
N GLY A 64 23.99 -4.83 -14.59
CA GLY A 64 24.97 -5.90 -14.48
C GLY A 64 24.83 -6.80 -13.24
N ALA A 65 23.65 -6.82 -12.61
CA ALA A 65 23.33 -7.63 -11.43
C ALA A 65 22.09 -8.52 -11.70
N LYS A 66 22.05 -9.69 -11.08
CA LYS A 66 20.86 -10.55 -11.10
C LYS A 66 19.81 -9.97 -10.15
N ILE A 67 18.53 -9.99 -10.57
CA ILE A 67 17.41 -9.59 -9.71
C ILE A 67 16.43 -10.75 -9.64
N THR A 68 16.05 -11.14 -8.44
CA THR A 68 14.99 -12.12 -8.18
C THR A 68 13.80 -11.42 -7.55
N LEU A 69 12.60 -11.68 -8.05
CA LEU A 69 11.34 -11.13 -7.53
C LEU A 69 10.54 -12.23 -6.85
N GLU A 70 10.34 -12.08 -5.56
CA GLU A 70 9.38 -12.84 -4.76
C GLU A 70 8.10 -12.01 -4.55
N THR A 71 6.93 -12.62 -4.68
CA THR A 71 5.65 -11.99 -4.36
C THR A 71 4.93 -12.78 -3.29
N VAL A 72 4.37 -12.07 -2.30
CA VAL A 72 3.64 -12.64 -1.17
C VAL A 72 2.32 -11.90 -0.96
N ASN A 73 1.44 -12.45 -0.12
CA ASN A 73 0.28 -11.71 0.34
C ASN A 73 0.74 -10.44 1.12
N GLY A 74 0.01 -9.33 0.99
CA GLY A 74 0.38 -8.08 1.66
C GLY A 74 0.45 -8.20 3.19
N ASN A 75 -0.40 -9.04 3.80
CA ASN A 75 -0.38 -9.31 5.23
C ASN A 75 0.88 -10.07 5.69
N ASP A 76 1.57 -10.76 4.78
CA ASP A 76 2.79 -11.52 5.09
C ASP A 76 4.06 -10.66 5.07
N LEU A 77 4.02 -9.45 4.50
CA LEU A 77 5.22 -8.60 4.36
C LEU A 77 5.85 -8.26 5.71
N GLN A 78 5.07 -7.83 6.71
CA GLN A 78 5.62 -7.47 8.02
C GLN A 78 6.23 -8.65 8.78
N PRO A 79 5.59 -9.84 8.89
CA PRO A 79 6.23 -11.03 9.45
C PRO A 79 7.55 -11.38 8.74
N ARG A 80 7.59 -11.27 7.40
CA ARG A 80 8.79 -11.55 6.60
C ARG A 80 9.93 -10.58 6.89
N VAL A 81 9.64 -9.27 6.99
CA VAL A 81 10.64 -8.25 7.37
C VAL A 81 11.19 -8.53 8.76
N THR A 82 10.30 -8.77 9.73
CA THR A 82 10.69 -9.04 11.12
C THR A 82 11.59 -10.26 11.21
N SER A 83 11.22 -11.37 10.55
CA SER A 83 12.02 -12.59 10.51
C SER A 83 13.39 -12.35 9.86
N ALA A 84 13.45 -11.61 8.74
CA ALA A 84 14.70 -11.29 8.06
C ALA A 84 15.64 -10.43 8.90
N ILE A 85 15.10 -9.45 9.65
CA ILE A 85 15.88 -8.63 10.59
C ILE A 85 16.44 -9.49 11.74
N GLN A 86 15.62 -10.35 12.32
CA GLN A 86 16.03 -11.22 13.44
C GLN A 86 17.11 -12.23 13.02
N SER A 87 17.03 -12.77 11.80
CA SER A 87 18.02 -13.70 11.26
C SER A 87 19.28 -13.02 10.70
N GLY A 88 19.24 -11.68 10.49
CA GLY A 88 20.29 -10.95 9.80
C GLY A 88 20.49 -11.35 8.34
N SER A 89 19.49 -11.96 7.71
CA SER A 89 19.54 -12.47 6.34
C SER A 89 18.17 -12.54 5.71
N GLY A 90 18.12 -12.51 4.36
CA GLY A 90 16.85 -12.57 3.59
C GLY A 90 16.88 -11.66 2.39
N PRO A 91 15.70 -11.16 1.94
CA PRO A 91 15.60 -10.23 0.83
C PRO A 91 16.40 -8.96 1.04
N ASP A 92 17.02 -8.45 -0.03
CA ASP A 92 17.81 -7.21 0.00
C ASP A 92 16.90 -5.97 -0.02
N VAL A 93 15.76 -6.08 -0.70
CA VAL A 93 14.78 -5.00 -0.86
C VAL A 93 13.39 -5.49 -0.48
N PHE A 94 12.75 -4.80 0.45
CA PHE A 94 11.36 -5.02 0.85
C PHE A 94 10.45 -3.90 0.35
N MET A 95 9.35 -4.26 -0.31
CA MET A 95 8.21 -3.36 -0.41
C MET A 95 7.53 -3.28 0.95
N LEU A 96 7.21 -2.07 1.39
CA LEU A 96 6.49 -1.80 2.63
C LEU A 96 5.30 -0.88 2.37
N PHE A 97 4.31 -0.94 3.25
CA PHE A 97 3.14 -0.10 3.17
C PHE A 97 3.20 1.05 4.17
N ASN A 98 2.57 2.17 3.82
CA ASN A 98 2.33 3.31 4.69
C ASN A 98 3.60 3.75 5.45
N ASN A 99 3.46 4.05 6.72
CA ASN A 99 4.53 4.46 7.61
C ASN A 99 5.30 3.28 8.28
N HIS A 100 5.11 2.04 7.80
CA HIS A 100 5.84 0.86 8.31
C HIS A 100 7.38 1.01 8.26
N PRO A 101 8.01 1.74 7.31
CA PRO A 101 9.44 1.98 7.34
C PRO A 101 9.94 2.55 8.66
N HIS A 102 9.14 3.34 9.38
CA HIS A 102 9.50 3.88 10.69
C HIS A 102 9.68 2.79 11.77
N ILE A 103 8.97 1.65 11.67
CA ILE A 103 9.12 0.52 12.59
C ILE A 103 10.52 -0.08 12.45
N TYR A 104 11.02 -0.14 11.23
CA TYR A 104 12.25 -0.84 10.85
C TYR A 104 13.43 0.10 10.58
N GLY A 105 13.32 1.38 10.96
CA GLY A 105 14.30 2.43 10.63
C GLY A 105 15.75 2.13 11.02
N ALA A 106 15.97 1.41 12.15
CA ALA A 106 17.30 0.98 12.56
C ALA A 106 17.93 -0.07 11.61
N SER A 107 17.09 -0.84 10.91
CA SER A 107 17.50 -1.89 9.96
C SER A 107 17.46 -1.42 8.51
N ALA A 108 17.12 -0.17 8.25
CA ALA A 108 17.09 0.43 6.91
C ALA A 108 18.44 1.06 6.54
N VAL A 109 18.86 0.86 5.29
CA VAL A 109 19.93 1.66 4.69
C VAL A 109 19.40 3.07 4.44
N ASP A 110 20.24 4.09 4.63
CA ASP A 110 19.90 5.44 4.19
C ASP A 110 19.87 5.49 2.66
N VAL A 111 18.71 5.83 2.11
CA VAL A 111 18.47 5.95 0.66
C VAL A 111 18.14 7.38 0.25
N SER A 112 18.52 8.38 1.05
CA SER A 112 18.26 9.81 0.77
C SER A 112 18.77 10.22 -0.60
N ASP A 113 19.99 9.79 -0.97
CA ASP A 113 20.60 10.05 -2.27
C ASP A 113 19.77 9.53 -3.44
N VAL A 114 19.20 8.34 -3.28
CA VAL A 114 18.35 7.70 -4.30
C VAL A 114 16.99 8.40 -4.38
N ALA A 115 16.34 8.60 -3.23
CA ALA A 115 15.02 9.18 -3.16
C ALA A 115 14.99 10.65 -3.66
N GLU A 116 16.01 11.45 -3.30
CA GLU A 116 16.13 12.83 -3.79
C GLU A 116 16.33 12.90 -5.30
N ALA A 117 17.21 12.06 -5.85
CA ALA A 117 17.45 12.00 -7.29
C ALA A 117 16.17 11.63 -8.05
N ILE A 118 15.44 10.61 -7.60
CA ILE A 118 14.18 10.17 -8.20
C ILE A 118 13.12 11.25 -8.05
N GLY A 119 12.93 11.79 -6.85
CA GLY A 119 11.95 12.85 -6.60
C GLY A 119 12.17 14.05 -7.51
N LYS A 120 13.42 14.50 -7.68
CA LYS A 120 13.79 15.59 -8.59
C LYS A 120 13.43 15.25 -10.05
N ALA A 121 13.75 14.03 -10.49
CA ALA A 121 13.47 13.58 -11.87
C ALA A 121 11.97 13.48 -12.16
N GLN A 122 11.14 13.27 -11.14
CA GLN A 122 9.68 13.11 -11.24
C GLN A 122 8.89 14.36 -10.81
N GLY A 123 9.52 15.52 -10.72
CA GLY A 123 8.84 16.81 -10.45
C GLY A 123 8.51 17.06 -8.96
N GLY A 124 9.09 16.29 -8.06
CA GLY A 124 8.92 16.40 -6.60
C GLY A 124 7.89 15.43 -6.03
N TYR A 125 8.23 14.87 -4.87
CA TYR A 125 7.32 14.02 -4.11
C TYR A 125 6.29 14.85 -3.33
N TYR A 126 5.08 14.29 -3.19
CA TYR A 126 4.06 14.84 -2.29
C TYR A 126 4.44 14.66 -0.82
N ASN A 127 3.79 15.44 0.05
CA ASN A 127 4.07 15.40 1.50
C ASN A 127 3.81 14.01 2.11
N VAL A 128 2.83 13.27 1.62
CA VAL A 128 2.56 11.91 2.09
C VAL A 128 3.75 10.98 1.91
N ALA A 129 4.50 11.14 0.83
CA ALA A 129 5.71 10.35 0.60
C ALA A 129 6.77 10.62 1.69
N LYS A 130 7.00 11.89 2.00
CA LYS A 130 7.93 12.29 3.08
C LYS A 130 7.48 11.77 4.44
N ALA A 131 6.20 11.95 4.77
CA ALA A 131 5.64 11.50 6.04
C ALA A 131 5.79 9.98 6.27
N ASN A 132 5.70 9.18 5.21
CA ASN A 132 5.81 7.72 5.31
C ASN A 132 7.25 7.20 5.26
N THR A 133 8.22 7.99 4.76
CA THR A 133 9.56 7.46 4.45
C THR A 133 10.70 8.19 5.14
N GLN A 134 10.49 9.39 5.71
CA GLN A 134 11.56 10.19 6.30
C GLN A 134 11.53 10.14 7.83
N ASP A 135 12.70 9.93 8.44
CA ASP A 135 12.94 10.05 9.86
C ASP A 135 14.10 11.03 10.08
N GLY A 136 13.77 12.25 10.50
CA GLY A 136 14.73 13.34 10.57
C GLY A 136 15.34 13.64 9.20
N LYS A 137 16.67 13.47 9.10
CA LYS A 137 17.41 13.68 7.84
C LYS A 137 17.57 12.41 7.01
N LYS A 138 17.21 11.23 7.56
CA LYS A 138 17.36 9.94 6.90
C LYS A 138 16.11 9.59 6.12
N THR A 139 16.25 9.16 4.87
CA THR A 139 15.18 8.52 4.11
C THR A 139 15.29 7.01 4.26
N LEU A 140 14.28 6.40 4.88
CA LEU A 140 14.25 4.99 5.26
C LEU A 140 13.89 4.07 4.08
N SER A 141 13.17 4.59 3.10
CA SER A 141 12.71 3.82 1.93
C SER A 141 12.44 4.75 0.74
N VAL A 142 12.57 4.22 -0.47
CA VAL A 142 12.27 4.94 -1.71
C VAL A 142 10.77 4.90 -1.97
N PRO A 143 10.08 6.07 -2.06
CA PRO A 143 8.66 6.12 -2.41
C PRO A 143 8.39 5.42 -3.75
N TRP A 144 7.37 4.56 -3.79
CA TRP A 144 7.00 3.82 -5.00
C TRP A 144 5.67 4.28 -5.59
N ALA A 145 4.58 4.08 -4.86
CA ALA A 145 3.25 4.34 -5.38
C ALA A 145 2.24 4.63 -4.26
N VAL A 146 1.06 5.08 -4.67
CA VAL A 146 -0.12 5.24 -3.83
C VAL A 146 -1.29 4.53 -4.50
N ILE A 147 -1.93 3.60 -3.80
CA ILE A 147 -3.21 3.06 -4.22
C ILE A 147 -4.30 3.94 -3.62
N GLY A 148 -5.02 4.64 -4.49
CA GLY A 148 -6.12 5.48 -4.05
C GLY A 148 -7.24 4.66 -3.43
N ALA A 149 -7.62 4.95 -2.21
CA ALA A 149 -8.80 4.38 -1.56
C ALA A 149 -10.00 5.28 -1.85
N MET A 150 -10.93 4.78 -2.66
CA MET A 150 -12.16 5.45 -3.05
C MET A 150 -13.35 4.51 -2.84
N THR A 151 -14.53 5.03 -2.60
CA THR A 151 -15.72 4.18 -2.56
C THR A 151 -16.12 3.79 -3.97
N SER A 152 -15.99 2.52 -4.29
CA SER A 152 -16.59 1.91 -5.48
C SER A 152 -18.06 1.67 -5.22
N TYR A 153 -18.97 2.08 -6.11
CA TYR A 153 -20.40 1.91 -5.91
C TYR A 153 -21.15 1.62 -7.21
N ARG A 154 -22.30 0.94 -7.09
CA ARG A 154 -23.23 0.65 -8.18
C ARG A 154 -24.12 1.88 -8.40
N LYS A 155 -23.82 2.68 -9.43
CA LYS A 155 -24.52 3.93 -9.72
C LYS A 155 -26.03 3.73 -9.83
N SER A 156 -26.47 2.75 -10.61
CA SER A 156 -27.90 2.48 -10.82
C SER A 156 -28.65 2.15 -9.52
N TRP A 157 -28.00 1.49 -8.56
CA TRP A 157 -28.64 1.15 -7.28
C TRP A 157 -28.79 2.38 -6.37
N PHE A 158 -27.80 3.29 -6.42
CA PHE A 158 -27.90 4.56 -5.68
C PHE A 158 -28.97 5.47 -6.29
N GLU A 159 -29.06 5.55 -7.62
CA GLU A 159 -30.13 6.27 -8.32
C GLU A 159 -31.52 5.73 -7.96
N GLU A 160 -31.68 4.41 -7.85
CA GLU A 160 -32.93 3.76 -7.45
C GLU A 160 -33.43 4.16 -6.04
N VAL A 161 -32.51 4.56 -5.14
CA VAL A 161 -32.85 5.03 -3.79
C VAL A 161 -32.80 6.55 -3.64
N GLY A 162 -32.68 7.29 -4.78
CA GLY A 162 -32.80 8.75 -4.84
C GLY A 162 -31.48 9.51 -4.81
N TYR A 163 -30.34 8.86 -5.09
CA TYR A 163 -29.04 9.50 -5.14
C TYR A 163 -28.43 9.44 -6.54
N ASN A 164 -28.56 10.52 -7.32
CA ASN A 164 -27.96 10.63 -8.67
C ASN A 164 -26.42 10.79 -8.62
N GLU A 165 -25.90 11.31 -7.51
CA GLU A 165 -24.47 11.36 -7.17
C GLU A 165 -24.23 10.58 -5.89
N PHE A 166 -22.98 10.21 -5.63
CA PHE A 166 -22.61 9.57 -4.37
C PHE A 166 -22.91 10.51 -3.18
N PRO A 167 -23.40 9.98 -2.03
CA PRO A 167 -23.66 10.77 -0.83
C PRO A 167 -22.46 11.61 -0.38
N LYS A 168 -22.68 12.89 -0.06
CA LYS A 168 -21.61 13.85 0.27
C LYS A 168 -21.27 13.87 1.76
N THR A 169 -22.19 13.40 2.62
CA THR A 169 -22.04 13.35 4.07
C THR A 169 -22.25 11.94 4.61
N TRP A 170 -21.70 11.65 5.79
CA TRP A 170 -21.94 10.36 6.45
C TRP A 170 -23.43 10.12 6.72
N GLN A 171 -24.19 11.18 7.03
CA GLN A 171 -25.62 11.05 7.24
C GLN A 171 -26.35 10.63 5.96
N GLU A 172 -26.06 11.29 4.84
CA GLU A 172 -26.64 10.91 3.54
C GLU A 172 -26.24 9.48 3.14
N TYR A 173 -24.99 9.06 3.45
CA TYR A 173 -24.52 7.71 3.14
C TYR A 173 -25.20 6.67 4.02
N HIS A 174 -25.46 6.99 5.31
CA HIS A 174 -26.27 6.17 6.20
C HIS A 174 -27.71 6.01 5.67
N ASP A 175 -28.35 7.11 5.29
CA ASP A 175 -29.73 7.11 4.76
C ASP A 175 -29.86 6.34 3.44
N ALA A 176 -28.88 6.47 2.54
CA ALA A 176 -28.78 5.66 1.33
C ALA A 176 -28.58 4.18 1.66
N GLY A 177 -27.66 3.87 2.58
CA GLY A 177 -27.35 2.51 3.00
C GLY A 177 -28.54 1.78 3.62
N LYS A 178 -29.35 2.46 4.45
CA LYS A 178 -30.60 1.90 5.00
C LYS A 178 -31.58 1.49 3.89
N LYS A 179 -31.79 2.37 2.91
CA LYS A 179 -32.68 2.09 1.78
C LYS A 179 -32.15 0.95 0.92
N LEU A 180 -30.83 0.90 0.68
CA LEU A 180 -30.19 -0.16 -0.08
C LEU A 180 -30.26 -1.51 0.66
N LYS A 181 -29.97 -1.54 1.97
CA LYS A 181 -30.06 -2.75 2.81
C LYS A 181 -31.49 -3.30 2.84
N ALA A 182 -32.50 -2.43 2.94
CA ALA A 182 -33.92 -2.82 2.86
C ALA A 182 -34.30 -3.48 1.53
N LYS A 183 -33.53 -3.24 0.45
CA LYS A 183 -33.67 -3.90 -0.85
C LYS A 183 -32.78 -5.14 -0.99
N GLY A 184 -32.13 -5.61 0.09
CA GLY A 184 -31.19 -6.75 0.05
C GLY A 184 -29.83 -6.45 -0.57
N ARG A 185 -29.45 -5.17 -0.63
CA ARG A 185 -28.19 -4.68 -1.25
C ARG A 185 -27.39 -3.83 -0.25
N PRO A 186 -26.95 -4.38 0.89
CA PRO A 186 -26.26 -3.62 1.93
C PRO A 186 -24.99 -2.94 1.40
N LEU A 187 -24.48 -1.97 2.13
CA LEU A 187 -23.11 -1.49 1.98
C LEU A 187 -22.14 -2.58 2.47
N GLY A 188 -20.95 -2.62 1.93
CA GLY A 188 -19.88 -3.49 2.43
C GLY A 188 -18.68 -2.67 2.86
N GLN A 189 -18.07 -3.04 3.99
CA GLN A 189 -16.84 -2.44 4.44
C GLN A 189 -16.01 -3.44 5.23
N THR A 190 -14.73 -3.52 4.90
CA THR A 190 -13.76 -4.32 5.63
C THR A 190 -13.43 -3.64 6.95
N LEU A 191 -13.65 -4.32 8.07
CA LEU A 191 -13.20 -3.95 9.42
C LEU A 191 -12.40 -5.07 10.10
N GLY A 192 -11.97 -6.09 9.34
CA GLY A 192 -11.03 -7.11 9.80
C GLY A 192 -9.58 -6.61 9.80
N HIS A 193 -8.68 -7.45 10.32
CA HIS A 193 -7.23 -7.16 10.29
C HIS A 193 -6.67 -7.41 8.90
N THR A 194 -6.57 -6.34 8.11
CA THR A 194 -5.97 -6.35 6.78
C THR A 194 -5.20 -5.06 6.53
N PHE A 195 -4.18 -5.13 5.65
CA PHE A 195 -3.22 -4.04 5.46
C PHE A 195 -3.77 -2.82 4.73
N GLY A 196 -4.86 -2.96 3.97
CA GLY A 196 -5.39 -1.94 3.05
C GLY A 196 -6.72 -1.34 3.50
N ASP A 197 -7.84 -1.98 3.18
CA ASP A 197 -9.17 -1.35 3.19
C ASP A 197 -9.69 -0.98 4.58
N ALA A 198 -9.38 -1.77 5.61
CA ALA A 198 -9.86 -1.49 6.95
C ALA A 198 -9.25 -0.20 7.55
N PRO A 199 -7.92 0.00 7.56
CA PRO A 199 -7.35 1.25 8.04
C PRO A 199 -7.63 2.44 7.11
N THR A 200 -7.65 2.26 5.78
CA THR A 200 -7.94 3.35 4.84
C THR A 200 -9.38 3.83 4.91
N PHE A 201 -10.28 3.09 5.55
CA PHE A 201 -11.61 3.52 5.92
C PHE A 201 -11.65 4.13 7.33
N SER A 202 -11.18 3.42 8.35
CA SER A 202 -11.37 3.78 9.76
C SER A 202 -10.65 5.08 10.15
N TYR A 203 -9.46 5.34 9.62
CA TYR A 203 -8.71 6.55 9.93
C TYR A 203 -9.34 7.82 9.33
N PRO A 204 -9.63 7.94 8.02
CA PRO A 204 -10.33 9.10 7.47
C PRO A 204 -11.71 9.31 8.09
N TYR A 205 -12.41 8.21 8.41
CA TYR A 205 -13.66 8.29 9.11
C TYR A 205 -13.49 8.99 10.47
N LEU A 206 -12.56 8.53 11.32
CA LEU A 206 -12.21 9.16 12.61
C LEU A 206 -11.89 10.66 12.44
N TRP A 207 -10.99 10.97 11.51
CA TRP A 207 -10.53 12.34 11.28
C TRP A 207 -11.64 13.26 10.80
N SER A 208 -12.58 12.77 10.01
CA SER A 208 -13.73 13.53 9.51
C SER A 208 -14.68 14.01 10.63
N TRP A 209 -14.71 13.28 11.75
CA TRP A 209 -15.40 13.68 12.96
C TRP A 209 -14.59 14.63 13.83
N GLY A 210 -13.27 14.69 13.65
CA GLY A 210 -12.33 15.48 14.43
C GLY A 210 -11.54 14.68 15.47
N GLY A 211 -11.80 13.37 15.56
CA GLY A 211 -10.98 12.47 16.38
C GLY A 211 -9.57 12.36 15.81
N LYS A 212 -8.58 12.20 16.68
CA LYS A 212 -7.15 12.10 16.34
C LYS A 212 -6.47 11.17 17.32
N GLU A 213 -5.48 10.44 16.87
CA GLU A 213 -4.66 9.60 17.74
C GLU A 213 -3.80 10.46 18.70
N VAL A 214 -3.17 11.49 18.13
CA VAL A 214 -2.30 12.44 18.84
C VAL A 214 -2.51 13.88 18.36
N ASP A 215 -2.08 14.82 19.15
CA ASP A 215 -1.97 16.24 18.79
C ASP A 215 -0.63 16.55 18.08
N GLU A 216 -0.41 17.80 17.71
CA GLU A 216 0.78 18.29 17.01
C GLU A 216 2.09 18.06 17.80
N LYS A 217 1.99 17.88 19.12
CA LYS A 217 3.12 17.61 20.02
C LYS A 217 3.31 16.12 20.26
N GLY A 218 2.49 15.26 19.65
CA GLY A 218 2.53 13.82 19.86
C GLY A 218 1.90 13.36 21.18
N LYS A 219 1.12 14.21 21.86
CA LYS A 219 0.34 13.82 23.02
C LYS A 219 -0.90 13.06 22.57
N VAL A 220 -1.21 11.93 23.22
CA VAL A 220 -2.40 11.13 22.94
C VAL A 220 -3.67 11.92 23.26
N VAL A 221 -4.59 12.03 22.29
CA VAL A 221 -5.86 12.76 22.38
C VAL A 221 -7.05 11.98 21.83
N LEU A 222 -6.89 10.66 21.66
CA LEU A 222 -7.92 9.80 21.08
C LEU A 222 -9.18 9.73 21.92
N ASP A 223 -9.10 9.76 23.26
CA ASP A 223 -10.26 9.87 24.15
C ASP A 223 -10.79 11.31 24.11
N SER A 224 -11.66 11.59 23.14
CA SER A 224 -12.28 12.88 22.91
C SER A 224 -13.77 12.76 22.63
N LYS A 225 -14.49 13.87 22.78
CA LYS A 225 -15.91 13.95 22.42
C LYS A 225 -16.14 13.59 20.96
N GLU A 226 -15.29 14.08 20.09
CA GLU A 226 -15.34 13.87 18.64
C GLU A 226 -15.17 12.39 18.27
N THR A 227 -14.22 11.71 18.91
CA THR A 227 -14.03 10.26 18.74
C THR A 227 -15.26 9.50 19.24
N LEU A 228 -15.79 9.86 20.42
CA LEU A 228 -16.97 9.20 20.98
C LEU A 228 -18.20 9.35 20.05
N GLU A 229 -18.45 10.54 19.52
CA GLU A 229 -19.56 10.76 18.59
C GLU A 229 -19.38 9.96 17.29
N SER A 230 -18.14 9.83 16.79
CA SER A 230 -17.84 8.99 15.61
C SER A 230 -18.18 7.52 15.87
N VAL A 231 -17.84 7.00 17.05
CA VAL A 231 -18.11 5.60 17.43
C VAL A 231 -19.59 5.34 17.60
N LYS A 232 -20.33 6.26 18.24
CA LYS A 232 -21.80 6.16 18.37
C LYS A 232 -22.48 6.13 16.99
N PHE A 233 -22.08 7.01 16.10
CA PHE A 233 -22.63 7.03 14.74
C PHE A 233 -22.31 5.75 14.00
N MET A 234 -21.06 5.24 14.09
CA MET A 234 -20.66 4.00 13.43
C MET A 234 -21.48 2.79 13.88
N GLN A 235 -21.82 2.68 15.16
CA GLN A 235 -22.67 1.57 15.64
C GLN A 235 -24.04 1.55 14.92
N ALA A 236 -24.71 2.71 14.85
CA ALA A 236 -25.99 2.83 14.16
C ALA A 236 -25.85 2.59 12.67
N PHE A 237 -24.85 3.24 12.05
CA PHE A 237 -24.57 3.14 10.62
C PHE A 237 -24.27 1.70 10.20
N TRP A 238 -23.44 0.99 10.97
CA TRP A 238 -23.12 -0.41 10.68
C TRP A 238 -24.36 -1.30 10.74
N LYS A 239 -25.07 -1.26 11.84
CA LYS A 239 -26.28 -2.04 12.06
C LYS A 239 -27.32 -1.83 10.95
N ASP A 240 -27.54 -0.57 10.59
CA ASP A 240 -28.63 -0.19 9.69
C ASP A 240 -28.29 -0.38 8.21
N SER A 241 -26.99 -0.37 7.84
CA SER A 241 -26.60 -0.20 6.44
C SER A 241 -25.63 -1.25 5.90
N PHE A 242 -24.74 -1.82 6.74
CA PHE A 242 -23.67 -2.68 6.28
C PHE A 242 -24.03 -4.17 6.29
N ASP A 243 -23.28 -4.93 5.50
CA ASP A 243 -23.17 -6.38 5.59
C ASP A 243 -22.29 -6.74 6.79
N GLU A 244 -22.79 -7.62 7.67
CA GLU A 244 -22.10 -7.99 8.90
C GLU A 244 -20.82 -8.81 8.65
N GLY A 245 -20.72 -9.47 7.50
CA GLY A 245 -19.52 -10.21 7.08
C GLY A 245 -18.26 -9.34 7.02
N GLY A 246 -18.41 -8.04 6.85
CA GLY A 246 -17.30 -7.08 6.81
C GLY A 246 -16.36 -7.10 8.01
N LEU A 247 -16.81 -7.58 9.16
CA LEU A 247 -15.98 -7.76 10.36
C LEU A 247 -14.90 -8.84 10.21
N ALA A 248 -15.10 -9.81 9.31
CA ALA A 248 -14.17 -10.90 9.05
C ALA A 248 -13.47 -10.80 7.68
N TRP A 249 -13.76 -9.75 6.91
CA TRP A 249 -13.20 -9.60 5.55
C TRP A 249 -11.74 -9.16 5.57
N ASP A 250 -10.99 -9.66 4.58
CA ASP A 250 -9.73 -9.11 4.13
C ASP A 250 -9.93 -8.24 2.87
N ASP A 251 -8.84 -7.70 2.30
CA ASP A 251 -8.86 -6.84 1.10
C ASP A 251 -9.32 -7.57 -0.19
N THR A 252 -9.67 -8.85 -0.13
CA THR A 252 -10.19 -9.62 -1.27
C THR A 252 -11.66 -9.96 -1.14
N ASN A 253 -12.21 -10.01 0.07
CA ASN A 253 -13.59 -10.40 0.33
C ASN A 253 -14.59 -9.36 -0.16
N ASN A 254 -14.32 -8.06 0.11
CA ASN A 254 -15.16 -6.97 -0.38
C ASN A 254 -15.21 -6.92 -1.92
N ASN A 255 -14.09 -7.22 -2.60
CA ASN A 255 -14.06 -7.32 -4.07
C ASN A 255 -15.02 -8.41 -4.56
N ARG A 256 -14.95 -9.59 -3.94
CA ARG A 256 -15.85 -10.71 -4.30
C ARG A 256 -17.31 -10.37 -4.02
N ALA A 257 -17.61 -9.78 -2.85
CA ALA A 257 -18.95 -9.38 -2.47
C ALA A 257 -19.54 -8.33 -3.42
N PHE A 258 -18.73 -7.36 -3.86
CA PHE A 258 -19.18 -6.36 -4.82
C PHE A 258 -19.41 -6.96 -6.22
N LEU A 259 -18.46 -7.75 -6.72
CA LEU A 259 -18.54 -8.36 -8.05
C LEU A 259 -19.64 -9.41 -8.16
N SER A 260 -20.03 -10.06 -7.06
CA SER A 260 -21.18 -10.97 -7.00
C SER A 260 -22.54 -10.25 -6.86
N GLY A 261 -22.53 -8.92 -6.64
CA GLY A 261 -23.77 -8.16 -6.41
C GLY A 261 -24.33 -8.31 -4.98
N THR A 262 -23.55 -8.83 -4.04
CA THR A 262 -23.97 -8.96 -2.63
C THR A 262 -24.04 -7.59 -1.95
N ILE A 263 -23.13 -6.68 -2.28
CA ILE A 263 -23.05 -5.34 -1.70
C ILE A 263 -23.14 -4.25 -2.77
N SER A 264 -23.65 -3.10 -2.37
CA SER A 264 -23.88 -1.95 -3.27
C SER A 264 -22.71 -0.99 -3.39
N ALA A 265 -21.88 -0.91 -2.36
CA ALA A 265 -20.70 -0.03 -2.31
C ALA A 265 -19.68 -0.58 -1.31
N THR A 266 -18.40 -0.27 -1.52
CA THR A 266 -17.29 -0.54 -0.60
C THR A 266 -16.13 0.42 -0.85
N LEU A 267 -15.42 0.82 0.21
CA LEU A 267 -14.12 1.48 0.02
C LEU A 267 -13.13 0.44 -0.52
N ASN A 268 -12.41 0.82 -1.56
CA ASN A 268 -11.42 -0.05 -2.21
C ASN A 268 -10.47 0.81 -3.06
N GLY A 269 -9.39 0.19 -3.55
CA GLY A 269 -8.70 0.67 -4.74
C GLY A 269 -9.54 0.43 -6.01
N ALA A 270 -8.98 0.74 -7.18
CA ALA A 270 -9.68 0.53 -8.45
C ALA A 270 -9.73 -0.94 -8.92
N SER A 271 -9.27 -1.89 -8.11
CA SER A 271 -9.14 -3.30 -8.50
C SER A 271 -10.45 -3.94 -8.95
N ILE A 272 -11.56 -3.61 -8.30
CA ILE A 272 -12.91 -4.06 -8.69
C ILE A 272 -13.23 -3.62 -10.11
N TYR A 273 -13.07 -2.34 -10.40
CA TYR A 273 -13.34 -1.77 -11.73
C TYR A 273 -12.43 -2.37 -12.81
N ILE A 274 -11.13 -2.45 -12.53
CA ILE A 274 -10.15 -3.03 -13.46
C ILE A 274 -10.46 -4.50 -13.76
N GLU A 275 -10.92 -5.27 -12.77
CA GLU A 275 -11.33 -6.65 -12.99
C GLU A 275 -12.53 -6.74 -13.93
N THR A 276 -13.50 -5.81 -13.83
CA THR A 276 -14.65 -5.77 -14.76
C THR A 276 -14.26 -5.32 -16.17
N LEU A 277 -13.20 -4.50 -16.31
CA LEU A 277 -12.62 -4.18 -17.62
C LEU A 277 -11.93 -5.39 -18.24
N ARG A 278 -11.28 -6.23 -17.42
CA ARG A 278 -10.55 -7.42 -17.86
C ARG A 278 -11.48 -8.56 -18.26
N LYS A 279 -12.64 -8.67 -17.59
CA LYS A 279 -13.61 -9.77 -17.79
C LYS A 279 -15.04 -9.23 -17.97
N PRO A 280 -15.30 -8.44 -19.00
CA PRO A 280 -16.60 -7.77 -19.18
C PRO A 280 -17.78 -8.76 -19.37
N ASP A 281 -17.51 -9.93 -19.95
CA ASP A 281 -18.54 -10.95 -20.17
C ASP A 281 -18.87 -11.75 -18.90
N GLN A 282 -17.95 -11.80 -17.94
CA GLN A 282 -18.13 -12.47 -16.65
C GLN A 282 -18.91 -11.62 -15.66
N TYR A 283 -18.65 -10.29 -15.64
CA TYR A 283 -19.24 -9.38 -14.66
C TYR A 283 -20.28 -8.50 -15.35
N LYS A 284 -21.54 -8.82 -15.11
CA LYS A 284 -22.70 -8.14 -15.69
C LYS A 284 -23.63 -7.60 -14.62
N THR A 285 -24.39 -6.60 -14.98
CA THR A 285 -25.51 -6.07 -14.18
C THR A 285 -26.72 -7.00 -14.29
N GLU A 286 -27.74 -6.78 -13.48
CA GLU A 286 -29.01 -7.49 -13.52
C GLU A 286 -29.76 -7.32 -14.86
N LYS A 287 -29.37 -6.31 -15.65
CA LYS A 287 -29.88 -6.02 -17.01
C LYS A 287 -28.98 -6.55 -18.11
N ASP A 288 -28.13 -7.53 -17.80
CA ASP A 288 -27.18 -8.17 -18.73
C ASP A 288 -26.21 -7.20 -19.44
N ARG A 289 -25.95 -6.02 -18.84
CA ARG A 289 -24.96 -5.06 -19.34
C ARG A 289 -23.62 -5.25 -18.61
N PRO A 290 -22.47 -4.92 -19.24
CA PRO A 290 -21.18 -4.96 -18.56
C PRO A 290 -21.20 -4.14 -17.25
N MET A 291 -20.80 -4.75 -16.14
CA MET A 291 -20.87 -4.10 -14.81
C MET A 291 -19.99 -2.84 -14.73
N LYS A 292 -18.91 -2.76 -15.52
CA LYS A 292 -18.05 -1.56 -15.62
C LYS A 292 -18.82 -0.27 -15.98
N GLU A 293 -19.95 -0.38 -16.69
CA GLU A 293 -20.78 0.77 -17.06
C GLU A 293 -21.53 1.36 -15.87
N ASP A 294 -21.77 0.54 -14.84
CA ASP A 294 -22.51 0.90 -13.63
C ASP A 294 -21.61 1.24 -12.42
N ILE A 295 -20.30 0.97 -12.51
CA ILE A 295 -19.37 1.30 -11.43
C ILE A 295 -18.97 2.76 -11.53
N ARG A 296 -18.94 3.44 -10.36
CA ARG A 296 -18.36 4.77 -10.18
C ARG A 296 -17.52 4.78 -8.92
N HIS A 297 -16.64 5.78 -8.80
CA HIS A 297 -15.79 5.99 -7.65
C HIS A 297 -16.06 7.37 -7.04
N SER A 298 -16.00 7.44 -5.73
CA SER A 298 -16.11 8.69 -4.98
C SER A 298 -15.16 8.66 -3.78
N PRO A 299 -14.57 9.80 -3.41
CA PRO A 299 -13.97 9.93 -2.09
C PRO A 299 -14.98 9.57 -0.99
N LEU A 300 -14.49 9.19 0.20
CA LEU A 300 -15.34 9.01 1.37
C LEU A 300 -16.17 10.27 1.67
N PRO A 301 -17.38 10.14 2.23
CA PRO A 301 -18.19 11.28 2.63
C PRO A 301 -17.49 12.20 3.61
N ARG A 302 -17.91 13.46 3.64
CA ARG A 302 -17.45 14.41 4.65
C ARG A 302 -18.15 14.20 5.98
N GLY A 303 -17.40 14.38 7.06
CA GLY A 303 -17.94 14.52 8.41
C GLY A 303 -18.01 15.98 8.86
N PRO A 304 -18.31 16.23 10.15
CA PRO A 304 -18.43 17.57 10.74
C PRO A 304 -17.16 18.44 10.60
N LYS A 305 -15.99 17.81 10.51
CA LYS A 305 -14.67 18.50 10.44
C LYS A 305 -14.05 18.47 9.05
N GLY A 306 -14.72 17.90 8.08
CA GLY A 306 -14.25 17.89 6.69
C GLY A 306 -14.23 16.53 6.04
N GLN A 307 -13.56 16.47 4.89
CA GLN A 307 -13.32 15.26 4.11
C GLN A 307 -11.83 14.95 4.15
N PHE A 308 -11.50 13.71 4.46
CA PHE A 308 -10.13 13.23 4.59
C PHE A 308 -9.91 11.98 3.76
N GLY A 309 -8.67 11.74 3.37
CA GLY A 309 -8.24 10.52 2.69
C GLY A 309 -7.03 9.91 3.38
N PHE A 310 -7.03 8.60 3.48
CA PHE A 310 -5.86 7.79 3.76
C PHE A 310 -5.76 6.75 2.64
N HIS A 311 -4.67 6.77 1.92
CA HIS A 311 -4.44 5.94 0.75
C HIS A 311 -3.27 5.00 1.02
N LEU A 312 -3.33 3.79 0.48
CA LEU A 312 -2.28 2.80 0.73
C LEU A 312 -0.99 3.23 0.02
N PHE A 313 -0.04 3.71 0.79
CA PHE A 313 1.26 4.14 0.30
C PHE A 313 2.22 2.95 0.20
N GLN A 314 3.07 2.92 -0.81
CA GLN A 314 4.06 1.89 -1.07
C GLN A 314 5.46 2.49 -1.18
N SER A 315 6.45 1.83 -0.60
CA SER A 315 7.85 2.22 -0.70
C SER A 315 8.77 1.00 -0.66
N HIS A 316 10.02 1.16 -1.11
CA HIS A 316 11.03 0.11 -1.13
C HIS A 316 12.15 0.42 -0.13
N MET A 317 12.34 -0.43 0.86
CA MET A 317 13.39 -0.34 1.86
C MET A 317 14.54 -1.28 1.50
N VAL A 318 15.77 -0.76 1.49
CA VAL A 318 16.99 -1.55 1.36
C VAL A 318 17.45 -1.95 2.76
N MET A 319 17.72 -3.23 2.95
CA MET A 319 18.04 -3.79 4.26
C MET A 319 19.51 -3.60 4.64
N GLN A 320 19.75 -3.22 5.90
CA GLN A 320 21.12 -2.98 6.43
C GLN A 320 22.00 -4.23 6.39
N TYR A 321 21.44 -5.43 6.58
CA TYR A 321 22.18 -6.70 6.51
C TYR A 321 22.55 -7.10 5.06
N SER A 322 21.96 -6.47 4.05
CA SER A 322 22.22 -6.80 2.65
C SER A 322 23.69 -6.57 2.29
N LYS A 323 24.28 -7.54 1.63
CA LYS A 323 25.60 -7.43 1.02
C LYS A 323 25.57 -6.81 -0.38
N ASN A 324 24.36 -6.61 -0.93
CA ASN A 324 24.11 -6.12 -2.28
C ASN A 324 23.55 -4.68 -2.29
N GLN A 325 23.77 -3.88 -1.22
CA GLN A 325 23.16 -2.54 -1.06
C GLN A 325 23.40 -1.63 -2.28
N LYS A 326 24.60 -1.64 -2.85
CA LYS A 326 24.93 -0.84 -4.03
C LYS A 326 24.07 -1.26 -5.22
N ALA A 327 24.00 -2.56 -5.52
CA ALA A 327 23.19 -3.08 -6.64
C ALA A 327 21.69 -2.85 -6.39
N ALA A 328 21.23 -2.96 -5.15
CA ALA A 328 19.83 -2.64 -4.77
C ALA A 328 19.51 -1.16 -5.02
N LYS A 329 20.38 -0.23 -4.62
CA LYS A 329 20.21 1.22 -4.91
C LYS A 329 20.20 1.51 -6.42
N GLU A 330 21.10 0.89 -7.20
CA GLU A 330 21.12 1.06 -8.66
C GLU A 330 19.85 0.47 -9.32
N PHE A 331 19.36 -0.67 -8.84
CA PHE A 331 18.09 -1.23 -9.29
C PHE A 331 16.93 -0.25 -9.02
N LEU A 332 16.84 0.31 -7.81
CA LEU A 332 15.79 1.27 -7.47
C LEU A 332 15.90 2.54 -8.33
N LYS A 333 17.09 3.06 -8.60
CA LYS A 333 17.28 4.17 -9.54
C LYS A 333 16.78 3.82 -10.93
N TRP A 334 17.16 2.65 -11.44
CA TRP A 334 16.81 2.22 -12.81
C TRP A 334 15.29 2.07 -12.98
N ILE A 335 14.62 1.40 -12.06
CA ILE A 335 13.16 1.14 -12.16
C ILE A 335 12.33 2.41 -12.02
N HIS A 336 12.86 3.44 -11.33
CA HIS A 336 12.20 4.73 -11.14
C HIS A 336 12.58 5.79 -12.20
N THR A 337 13.44 5.49 -13.18
CA THR A 337 13.63 6.44 -14.28
C THR A 337 12.28 6.70 -14.94
N PRO A 338 11.92 7.94 -15.32
CA PRO A 338 10.59 8.25 -15.87
C PRO A 338 10.15 7.27 -16.97
N ALA A 339 11.03 6.93 -17.91
CA ALA A 339 10.72 6.02 -19.01
C ALA A 339 10.43 4.58 -18.56
N ASN A 340 11.14 4.05 -17.55
CA ASN A 340 10.87 2.71 -17.02
C ASN A 340 9.66 2.70 -16.09
N TYR A 341 9.55 3.72 -15.24
CA TYR A 341 8.45 3.82 -14.32
C TYR A 341 7.11 3.99 -15.03
N GLU A 342 7.09 4.74 -16.16
CA GLU A 342 5.90 4.90 -17.01
C GLU A 342 5.37 3.56 -17.50
N LYS A 343 6.23 2.62 -17.91
CA LYS A 343 5.80 1.27 -18.35
C LYS A 343 4.97 0.58 -17.28
N TRP A 344 5.48 0.59 -16.03
CA TRP A 344 4.79 -0.01 -14.90
C TRP A 344 3.53 0.76 -14.55
N PHE A 345 3.58 2.09 -14.47
CA PHE A 345 2.45 2.94 -14.12
C PHE A 345 1.27 2.75 -15.09
N VAL A 346 1.53 2.75 -16.40
CA VAL A 346 0.50 2.53 -17.43
C VAL A 346 -0.11 1.13 -17.30
N SER A 347 0.69 0.11 -16.96
CA SER A 347 0.17 -1.26 -16.74
C SER A 347 -0.79 -1.36 -15.56
N GLN A 348 -0.70 -0.45 -14.60
CA GLN A 348 -1.58 -0.34 -13.44
C GLN A 348 -2.97 0.25 -13.75
N LYS A 349 -3.15 0.88 -14.92
CA LYS A 349 -4.42 1.51 -15.35
C LYS A 349 -5.01 2.47 -14.30
N GLY A 350 -4.16 3.17 -13.54
CA GLY A 350 -4.58 4.09 -12.47
C GLY A 350 -4.90 3.43 -11.12
N TYR A 351 -4.74 2.11 -10.97
CA TYR A 351 -4.84 1.44 -9.67
C TYR A 351 -3.80 1.97 -8.69
N SER A 352 -2.56 2.01 -9.12
CA SER A 352 -1.45 2.64 -8.39
C SER A 352 -1.07 3.95 -9.05
N THR A 353 -1.03 5.02 -8.26
CA THR A 353 -0.68 6.38 -8.70
C THR A 353 0.73 6.72 -8.21
N PRO A 354 1.60 7.27 -9.04
CA PRO A 354 2.91 7.71 -8.60
C PRO A 354 2.82 8.82 -7.54
N PRO A 355 3.66 8.82 -6.49
CA PRO A 355 3.61 9.82 -5.43
C PRO A 355 4.35 11.11 -5.76
N ALA A 356 4.35 11.52 -7.05
CA ALA A 356 5.12 12.65 -7.56
C ALA A 356 4.34 13.47 -8.60
N ALA A 357 4.61 14.78 -8.65
CA ALA A 357 3.78 15.76 -9.32
C ALA A 357 3.74 15.64 -10.87
N MET A 358 4.82 15.15 -11.52
CA MET A 358 4.84 15.06 -12.98
C MET A 358 3.74 14.18 -13.56
N TRP A 359 3.27 13.19 -12.82
CA TRP A 359 2.32 12.19 -13.27
C TRP A 359 0.86 12.64 -13.24
N GLU A 360 0.56 13.78 -12.59
CA GLU A 360 -0.78 14.38 -12.61
C GLU A 360 -1.24 14.74 -14.03
N LYS A 361 -0.29 15.04 -14.93
CA LYS A 361 -0.58 15.46 -16.31
C LYS A 361 -0.45 14.33 -17.31
N HIS A 362 -0.29 13.09 -16.85
CA HIS A 362 -0.16 11.94 -17.75
C HIS A 362 -1.47 11.68 -18.50
N LYS A 363 -1.39 11.47 -19.83
CA LYS A 363 -2.55 11.30 -20.73
C LYS A 363 -3.49 10.15 -20.34
N MET A 364 -2.99 9.14 -19.65
CA MET A 364 -3.78 7.99 -19.19
C MET A 364 -5.02 8.42 -18.38
N TRP A 365 -4.95 9.55 -17.68
CA TRP A 365 -6.07 10.05 -16.88
C TRP A 365 -7.24 10.59 -17.71
N ASP A 366 -7.00 10.90 -18.98
CA ASP A 366 -8.00 11.41 -19.91
C ASP A 366 -8.69 10.26 -20.68
N GLU A 367 -8.12 9.05 -20.63
CA GLU A 367 -8.61 7.87 -21.37
C GLU A 367 -9.85 7.25 -20.70
N ASP A 368 -9.96 7.34 -19.36
CA ASP A 368 -11.06 6.76 -18.59
C ASP A 368 -11.54 7.70 -17.47
N PRO A 369 -12.65 8.43 -17.67
CA PRO A 369 -13.19 9.35 -16.67
C PRO A 369 -13.59 8.68 -15.34
N VAL A 370 -13.87 7.37 -15.33
CA VAL A 370 -14.20 6.62 -14.11
C VAL A 370 -13.00 6.56 -13.17
N MET A 371 -11.78 6.64 -13.74
CA MET A 371 -10.51 6.65 -12.99
C MET A 371 -10.05 8.04 -12.54
N ALA A 372 -10.70 9.11 -12.98
CA ALA A 372 -10.30 10.49 -12.63
C ALA A 372 -10.14 10.76 -11.12
N PRO A 373 -10.96 10.22 -10.20
CA PRO A 373 -10.79 10.42 -8.76
C PRO A 373 -9.44 9.94 -8.22
N PHE A 374 -8.80 8.96 -8.86
CA PHE A 374 -7.53 8.38 -8.41
C PHE A 374 -6.31 9.23 -8.75
N LYS A 375 -6.42 10.12 -9.74
CA LYS A 375 -5.32 10.97 -10.23
C LYS A 375 -4.57 11.72 -9.14
N ILE A 376 -5.29 12.23 -8.15
CA ILE A 376 -4.76 13.08 -7.10
C ILE A 376 -4.67 12.39 -5.73
N ALA A 377 -4.89 11.08 -5.67
CA ALA A 377 -4.87 10.32 -4.41
C ALA A 377 -3.55 10.54 -3.62
N GLY A 378 -2.41 10.47 -4.30
CA GLY A 378 -1.11 10.71 -3.66
C GLY A 378 -0.92 12.11 -3.08
N LYS A 379 -1.62 13.11 -3.63
CA LYS A 379 -1.54 14.51 -3.18
C LYS A 379 -2.40 14.79 -1.95
N LEU A 380 -3.55 14.14 -1.85
CA LEU A 380 -4.58 14.42 -0.83
C LEU A 380 -4.51 13.48 0.37
N GLY A 381 -3.70 12.41 0.31
CA GLY A 381 -3.58 11.44 1.38
C GLY A 381 -2.86 11.98 2.61
N LEU A 382 -3.37 11.61 3.80
CA LEU A 382 -2.71 11.78 5.08
C LEU A 382 -2.15 10.44 5.56
N SER A 383 -1.20 10.47 6.49
CA SER A 383 -0.66 9.28 7.15
C SER A 383 -1.22 9.13 8.56
N PRO A 384 -1.32 7.89 9.10
CA PRO A 384 -1.66 7.68 10.50
C PRO A 384 -0.78 8.51 11.44
N GLY A 385 -1.41 9.11 12.45
CA GLY A 385 -0.75 10.05 13.33
C GLY A 385 -0.49 11.45 12.73
N TYR A 386 -1.16 11.81 11.62
CA TYR A 386 -0.90 12.99 10.79
C TYR A 386 -0.87 14.33 11.55
N ALA A 387 -1.59 14.44 12.66
CA ALA A 387 -1.60 15.66 13.47
C ALA A 387 -0.28 15.86 14.22
N GLY A 388 0.43 14.78 14.52
CA GLY A 388 1.75 14.79 15.12
C GLY A 388 2.88 14.50 14.11
N PRO A 389 4.13 14.45 14.57
CA PRO A 389 5.25 14.11 13.72
C PRO A 389 5.20 12.63 13.31
N PRO A 390 5.53 12.30 12.05
CA PRO A 390 5.70 10.91 11.61
C PRO A 390 6.76 10.21 12.47
N ASN A 391 6.43 9.03 12.99
CA ASN A 391 7.36 8.29 13.83
C ASN A 391 6.98 6.80 13.96
N ARG A 392 7.84 6.04 14.61
CA ARG A 392 7.63 4.61 14.89
C ARG A 392 6.35 4.34 15.66
N LYS A 393 5.97 5.19 16.63
CA LYS A 393 4.82 4.97 17.50
C LYS A 393 3.50 5.03 16.70
N SER A 394 3.36 5.99 15.78
CA SER A 394 2.19 6.06 14.89
C SER A 394 2.10 4.84 13.96
N ALA A 395 3.25 4.32 13.50
CA ALA A 395 3.28 3.09 12.70
C ALA A 395 2.89 1.85 13.54
N GLU A 396 3.29 1.78 14.79
CA GLU A 396 2.88 0.70 15.71
C GLU A 396 1.38 0.74 16.01
N VAL A 397 0.78 1.93 16.17
CA VAL A 397 -0.68 2.08 16.33
C VAL A 397 -1.43 1.53 15.11
N LEU A 398 -0.97 1.86 13.90
CA LEU A 398 -1.53 1.34 12.66
C LEU A 398 -1.40 -0.19 12.59
N THR A 399 -0.19 -0.71 12.80
CA THR A 399 0.13 -2.14 12.70
C THR A 399 -0.64 -3.01 13.68
N LYS A 400 -0.97 -2.47 14.86
CA LYS A 400 -1.80 -3.12 15.87
C LYS A 400 -3.32 -2.93 15.65
N TYR A 401 -3.72 -2.30 14.55
CA TYR A 401 -5.12 -2.07 14.15
C TYR A 401 -5.98 -1.35 15.20
N ILE A 402 -5.38 -0.58 16.11
CA ILE A 402 -6.08 -0.03 17.29
C ILE A 402 -7.29 0.83 16.93
N VAL A 403 -7.17 1.71 15.92
CA VAL A 403 -8.28 2.55 15.45
C VAL A 403 -9.36 1.72 14.77
N THR A 404 -8.99 0.74 13.95
CA THR A 404 -9.92 -0.18 13.31
C THR A 404 -10.68 -1.01 14.34
N ASP A 405 -9.97 -1.59 15.32
CA ASP A 405 -10.54 -2.40 16.39
C ASP A 405 -11.48 -1.61 17.31
N MET A 406 -11.21 -0.32 17.51
CA MET A 406 -12.14 0.55 18.26
C MET A 406 -13.53 0.51 17.64
N TYR A 407 -13.63 0.65 16.33
CA TYR A 407 -14.90 0.58 15.62
C TYR A 407 -15.43 -0.86 15.55
N ALA A 408 -14.60 -1.84 15.25
CA ALA A 408 -15.00 -3.25 15.21
C ALA A 408 -15.58 -3.74 16.53
N LYS A 409 -14.95 -3.42 17.66
CA LYS A 409 -15.45 -3.75 19.01
C LYS A 409 -16.79 -3.07 19.32
N ALA A 410 -16.92 -1.80 18.96
CA ALA A 410 -18.15 -1.06 19.18
C ALA A 410 -19.32 -1.66 18.37
N VAL A 411 -19.15 -1.97 17.08
CA VAL A 411 -20.22 -2.56 16.26
C VAL A 411 -20.55 -4.00 16.69
N GLN A 412 -19.62 -4.69 17.37
CA GLN A 412 -19.85 -6.01 17.99
C GLN A 412 -20.52 -5.94 19.38
N GLY A 413 -20.87 -4.75 19.87
CA GLY A 413 -21.65 -4.58 21.09
C GLY A 413 -20.91 -4.00 22.29
N MET A 414 -19.59 -3.70 22.18
CA MET A 414 -18.93 -2.90 23.22
C MET A 414 -19.54 -1.49 23.27
N SER A 415 -19.72 -0.92 24.47
CA SER A 415 -20.22 0.45 24.53
C SER A 415 -19.24 1.43 23.87
N PRO A 416 -19.73 2.51 23.21
CA PRO A 416 -18.86 3.51 22.60
C PRO A 416 -17.80 4.07 23.55
N GLN A 417 -18.15 4.33 24.78
CA GLN A 417 -17.26 4.84 25.81
C GLN A 417 -16.13 3.84 26.14
N GLU A 418 -16.48 2.57 26.29
CA GLU A 418 -15.49 1.51 26.56
C GLU A 418 -14.55 1.31 25.36
N ALA A 419 -15.07 1.31 24.13
CA ALA A 419 -14.27 1.16 22.92
C ALA A 419 -13.26 2.31 22.77
N VAL A 420 -13.69 3.56 22.99
CA VAL A 420 -12.80 4.73 22.95
C VAL A 420 -11.75 4.67 24.05
N LYS A 421 -12.12 4.36 25.30
CA LYS A 421 -11.18 4.24 26.42
C LYS A 421 -10.17 3.12 26.19
N TRP A 422 -10.62 1.97 25.69
CA TRP A 422 -9.74 0.86 25.33
C TRP A 422 -8.71 1.32 24.31
N ALA A 423 -9.15 1.91 23.18
CA ALA A 423 -8.25 2.35 22.11
C ALA A 423 -7.27 3.42 22.59
N ALA A 424 -7.74 4.42 23.34
CA ALA A 424 -6.88 5.45 23.91
C ALA A 424 -5.83 4.86 24.87
N GLY A 425 -6.21 3.87 25.68
CA GLY A 425 -5.29 3.15 26.55
C GLY A 425 -4.20 2.40 25.79
N GLU A 426 -4.55 1.71 24.70
CA GLU A 426 -3.58 1.02 23.84
C GLU A 426 -2.63 2.00 23.13
N VAL A 427 -3.15 3.12 22.60
CA VAL A 427 -2.31 4.17 22.02
C VAL A 427 -1.39 4.77 23.08
N GLN A 428 -1.90 5.03 24.31
CA GLN A 428 -1.10 5.58 25.40
C GLN A 428 0.07 4.66 25.80
N LYS A 429 -0.14 3.34 25.86
CA LYS A 429 0.94 2.36 26.11
C LYS A 429 2.07 2.48 25.07
N ILE A 430 1.72 2.57 23.79
CA ILE A 430 2.72 2.72 22.72
C ILE A 430 3.48 4.06 22.85
N TYR A 431 2.74 5.14 23.15
CA TYR A 431 3.34 6.47 23.20
C TYR A 431 4.15 6.71 24.48
N SER A 432 3.85 6.04 25.59
CA SER A 432 4.64 6.08 26.82
C SER A 432 5.87 5.17 26.78
N GLY A 433 5.92 4.19 25.85
CA GLY A 433 6.98 3.19 25.78
C GLY A 433 6.84 2.09 26.85
N ALA A 434 5.62 1.91 27.37
CA ALA A 434 5.27 0.91 28.37
C ALA A 434 4.94 -0.45 27.74
#